data_867be6d349ff2baca0c3ed73321222b6
#
_entry.id   867be6d349ff2baca0c3ed73321222b6
#
_cell.length_a   1.000
_cell.length_b   1.000
_cell.length_c   1.000
_cell.angle_alpha   90.00
_cell.angle_beta   90.00
_cell.angle_gamma   90.00
#
_symmetry.space_group_name_H-M   'P 1'
#
loop_
_entity.id
_entity.type
_entity.pdbx_description
1 polymer ?
#
loop_
_entity_poly.entity_id
_entity_poly.type
_entity_poly.pdbx_seq_one_letter_code
_entity_poly.pdbx_strand_id
1 'polypeptide(L)'
;DLVRPSFPCIDDAKKKSTLKEKISCVLNGDDKGAKFAWKMAVNSFLYAANRIPEIADTIIEIDNSMKWGYNFEMGPFETWDAYGVKEAVERIEEDGFDVPANVKEMLAKGNTSFYKLENGIQYFYDFASGSYKKVPVSKNMVSIAAAKGNNKTVLENKSASLVDIGDDVFCLEFHSKMNALNLEIFEVFGEALDYVDKNGVGLVIGNEAGGMPGAFSAG
;
A
#
# COMPACT_ATOMS: atom_id res chain seq x y z
N ASP A 1 32.22 1.96 20.75
CA ASP A 1 30.95 2.58 20.36
C ASP A 1 30.64 2.22 18.92
N LEU A 2 29.52 1.53 18.71
CA LEU A 2 29.02 1.23 17.36
C LEU A 2 28.54 2.53 16.69
N VAL A 3 29.32 3.06 15.78
CA VAL A 3 28.89 4.19 14.94
C VAL A 3 27.84 3.64 13.96
N ARG A 4 26.60 4.03 14.12
CA ARG A 4 25.55 3.72 13.15
C ARG A 4 25.84 4.47 11.85
N PRO A 5 25.97 3.78 10.72
CA PRO A 5 26.16 4.46 9.44
C PRO A 5 24.93 5.35 9.15
N SER A 6 25.18 6.60 8.75
CA SER A 6 24.15 7.52 8.25
C SER A 6 24.19 7.52 6.73
N PHE A 7 23.02 7.45 6.11
CA PHE A 7 22.88 7.53 4.67
C PHE A 7 21.94 8.69 4.32
N PRO A 8 22.42 9.69 3.59
CA PRO A 8 21.61 10.85 3.19
C PRO A 8 20.27 10.49 2.57
N CYS A 9 20.22 9.47 1.70
CA CYS A 9 18.98 9.01 1.08
C CYS A 9 17.90 8.60 2.11
N ILE A 10 18.30 7.98 3.24
CA ILE A 10 17.39 7.58 4.31
C ILE A 10 16.92 8.80 5.11
N ASP A 11 17.84 9.72 5.41
CA ASP A 11 17.50 10.92 6.19
C ASP A 11 16.58 11.86 5.39
N ASP A 12 16.73 11.92 4.08
CA ASP A 12 15.82 12.65 3.21
C ASP A 12 14.47 11.93 3.04
N ALA A 13 14.46 10.61 2.95
CA ALA A 13 13.22 9.83 2.90
C ALA A 13 12.36 9.98 4.17
N LYS A 14 12.97 10.14 5.36
CA LYS A 14 12.23 10.39 6.62
C LYS A 14 11.41 11.68 6.58
N LYS A 15 11.79 12.65 5.74
CA LYS A 15 11.09 13.94 5.57
C LYS A 15 9.90 13.84 4.62
N LYS A 16 9.73 12.70 3.91
CA LYS A 16 8.64 12.49 2.95
C LYS A 16 7.38 12.01 3.65
N SER A 17 6.23 12.40 3.12
CA SER A 17 4.93 12.12 3.73
C SER A 17 4.41 10.73 3.42
N THR A 18 4.56 10.29 2.17
CA THR A 18 4.02 9.01 1.69
C THR A 18 5.10 7.95 1.53
N LEU A 19 4.73 6.67 1.64
CA LEU A 19 5.63 5.56 1.40
C LEU A 19 6.19 5.57 -0.03
N LYS A 20 5.34 5.90 -1.01
CA LYS A 20 5.76 6.08 -2.41
C LYS A 20 6.89 7.11 -2.57
N GLU A 21 6.74 8.28 -1.96
CA GLU A 21 7.78 9.31 -1.99
C GLU A 21 9.06 8.87 -1.27
N LYS A 22 8.94 8.13 -0.16
CA LYS A 22 10.09 7.58 0.58
C LYS A 22 10.87 6.60 -0.28
N ILE A 23 10.18 5.65 -0.91
CA ILE A 23 10.77 4.66 -1.81
C ILE A 23 11.48 5.35 -2.97
N SER A 24 10.78 6.24 -3.68
CA SER A 24 11.37 6.99 -4.79
C SER A 24 12.59 7.81 -4.36
N CYS A 25 12.53 8.44 -3.18
CA CYS A 25 13.65 9.22 -2.63
C CYS A 25 14.89 8.33 -2.35
N VAL A 26 14.69 7.16 -1.75
CA VAL A 26 15.80 6.22 -1.46
C VAL A 26 16.40 5.66 -2.75
N LEU A 27 15.57 5.19 -3.67
CA LEU A 27 16.05 4.52 -4.88
C LEU A 27 16.71 5.46 -5.89
N ASN A 28 16.38 6.77 -5.84
CA ASN A 28 17.01 7.81 -6.67
C ASN A 28 18.22 8.50 -6.00
N GLY A 29 18.57 8.12 -4.78
CA GLY A 29 19.74 8.69 -4.11
C GLY A 29 21.06 8.25 -4.75
N ASP A 30 22.12 9.02 -4.49
CA ASP A 30 23.47 8.76 -5.06
C ASP A 30 24.44 8.10 -4.07
N ASP A 31 24.05 8.02 -2.80
CA ASP A 31 24.91 7.44 -1.76
C ASP A 31 25.00 5.90 -1.83
N LYS A 32 25.91 5.32 -1.04
CA LYS A 32 26.10 3.88 -1.01
C LYS A 32 24.87 3.09 -0.58
N GLY A 33 24.05 3.67 0.32
CA GLY A 33 22.80 3.07 0.77
C GLY A 33 21.76 3.02 -0.35
N ALA A 34 21.61 4.11 -1.08
CA ALA A 34 20.72 4.21 -2.23
C ALA A 34 21.11 3.23 -3.35
N LYS A 35 22.39 3.15 -3.69
CA LYS A 35 22.91 2.19 -4.69
C LYS A 35 22.68 0.74 -4.29
N PHE A 36 22.83 0.42 -3.01
CA PHE A 36 22.52 -0.90 -2.49
C PHE A 36 21.01 -1.19 -2.56
N ALA A 37 20.17 -0.24 -2.11
CA ALA A 37 18.71 -0.37 -2.14
C ALA A 37 18.20 -0.56 -3.58
N TRP A 38 18.72 0.22 -4.54
CA TRP A 38 18.39 0.08 -5.96
C TRP A 38 18.72 -1.33 -6.48
N LYS A 39 19.93 -1.82 -6.20
CA LYS A 39 20.34 -3.17 -6.64
C LYS A 39 19.43 -4.26 -6.05
N MET A 40 19.05 -4.14 -4.80
CA MET A 40 18.11 -5.07 -4.16
C MET A 40 16.73 -5.00 -4.78
N ALA A 41 16.23 -3.77 -5.04
CA ALA A 41 14.93 -3.56 -5.68
C ALA A 41 14.91 -4.16 -7.09
N VAL A 42 15.91 -3.90 -7.93
CA VAL A 42 16.03 -4.47 -9.28
C VAL A 42 15.98 -5.99 -9.26
N ASN A 43 16.77 -6.62 -8.39
CA ASN A 43 16.76 -8.08 -8.26
C ASN A 43 15.35 -8.59 -7.90
N SER A 44 14.65 -7.92 -6.99
CA SER A 44 13.30 -8.28 -6.59
C SER A 44 12.30 -8.10 -7.74
N PHE A 45 12.36 -6.97 -8.46
CA PHE A 45 11.50 -6.68 -9.60
C PHE A 45 11.62 -7.72 -10.71
N LEU A 46 12.86 -7.97 -11.15
CA LEU A 46 13.14 -8.90 -12.22
C LEU A 46 12.80 -10.34 -11.84
N TYR A 47 13.12 -10.74 -10.60
CA TYR A 47 12.75 -12.06 -10.09
C TYR A 47 11.23 -12.23 -10.07
N ALA A 48 10.50 -11.29 -9.49
CA ALA A 48 9.04 -11.33 -9.38
C ALA A 48 8.36 -11.45 -10.75
N ALA A 49 8.76 -10.60 -11.72
CA ALA A 49 8.16 -10.61 -13.05
C ALA A 49 8.46 -11.90 -13.84
N ASN A 50 9.66 -12.48 -13.64
CA ASN A 50 10.03 -13.74 -14.26
C ASN A 50 9.34 -14.98 -13.63
N ARG A 51 8.72 -14.86 -12.46
CA ARG A 51 8.00 -15.97 -11.80
C ARG A 51 6.55 -16.09 -12.23
N ILE A 52 6.06 -15.21 -13.09
CA ILE A 52 4.74 -15.31 -13.69
C ILE A 52 4.87 -15.92 -15.10
N PRO A 53 4.15 -17.01 -15.42
CA PRO A 53 3.14 -17.73 -14.63
C PRO A 53 3.69 -18.97 -13.86
N GLU A 54 4.99 -19.07 -13.62
CA GLU A 54 5.62 -20.29 -13.08
C GLU A 54 5.19 -20.57 -11.63
N ILE A 55 5.14 -19.54 -10.77
CA ILE A 55 4.81 -19.69 -9.33
C ILE A 55 3.45 -19.10 -9.00
N ALA A 56 3.04 -18.05 -9.72
CA ALA A 56 1.79 -17.35 -9.50
C ALA A 56 1.18 -16.96 -10.85
N ASP A 57 -0.13 -16.96 -10.94
CA ASP A 57 -0.83 -16.60 -12.17
C ASP A 57 -0.85 -15.08 -12.39
N THR A 58 -0.87 -14.30 -11.31
CA THR A 58 -0.93 -12.85 -11.38
C THR A 58 0.07 -12.15 -10.44
N ILE A 59 0.23 -10.84 -10.63
CA ILE A 59 1.10 -10.01 -9.79
C ILE A 59 0.59 -9.90 -8.35
N ILE A 60 -0.73 -10.07 -8.13
CA ILE A 60 -1.37 -9.91 -6.83
C ILE A 60 -0.86 -10.94 -5.82
N GLU A 61 -0.78 -12.21 -6.24
CA GLU A 61 -0.33 -13.29 -5.36
C GLU A 61 1.12 -13.09 -4.91
N ILE A 62 1.96 -12.57 -5.81
CA ILE A 62 3.37 -12.28 -5.49
C ILE A 62 3.45 -11.13 -4.49
N ASP A 63 2.77 -10.01 -4.75
CA ASP A 63 2.77 -8.87 -3.84
C ASP A 63 2.17 -9.24 -2.47
N ASN A 64 1.06 -9.96 -2.45
CA ASN A 64 0.43 -10.41 -1.22
C ASN A 64 1.30 -11.39 -0.43
N SER A 65 2.03 -12.29 -1.09
CA SER A 65 2.93 -13.20 -0.41
C SER A 65 4.04 -12.47 0.35
N MET A 66 4.56 -11.38 -0.22
CA MET A 66 5.55 -10.54 0.45
C MET A 66 4.93 -9.71 1.58
N LYS A 67 3.74 -9.16 1.37
CA LYS A 67 3.03 -8.39 2.41
C LYS A 67 2.62 -9.27 3.59
N TRP A 68 2.01 -10.42 3.33
CA TRP A 68 1.49 -11.30 4.39
C TRP A 68 2.55 -12.21 5.00
N GLY A 69 3.53 -12.65 4.19
CA GLY A 69 4.58 -13.56 4.66
C GLY A 69 5.73 -12.85 5.36
N TYR A 70 6.08 -11.64 4.94
CA TYR A 70 7.24 -10.89 5.43
C TYR A 70 6.89 -9.53 6.03
N ASN A 71 5.60 -9.22 6.15
CA ASN A 71 5.10 -7.95 6.68
C ASN A 71 5.64 -6.72 5.92
N PHE A 72 5.80 -6.82 4.62
CA PHE A 72 6.15 -5.68 3.78
C PHE A 72 4.93 -4.78 3.60
N GLU A 73 5.12 -3.47 3.60
CA GLU A 73 4.04 -2.51 3.33
C GLU A 73 3.67 -2.49 1.84
N MET A 74 4.62 -2.83 0.96
CA MET A 74 4.44 -2.95 -0.49
C MET A 74 5.13 -4.21 -1.01
N GLY A 75 4.47 -4.90 -1.94
CA GLY A 75 5.09 -5.98 -2.70
C GLY A 75 6.02 -5.47 -3.81
N PRO A 76 6.67 -6.36 -4.55
CA PRO A 76 7.61 -5.99 -5.63
C PRO A 76 6.98 -5.12 -6.71
N PHE A 77 5.80 -5.46 -7.19
CA PHE A 77 5.13 -4.70 -8.27
C PHE A 77 4.57 -3.36 -7.77
N GLU A 78 4.04 -3.31 -6.54
CA GLU A 78 3.63 -2.06 -5.91
C GLU A 78 4.84 -1.12 -5.68
N THR A 79 6.00 -1.68 -5.30
CA THR A 79 7.26 -0.93 -5.13
C THR A 79 7.79 -0.42 -6.48
N TRP A 80 7.66 -1.23 -7.53
CA TRP A 80 8.05 -0.82 -8.88
C TRP A 80 7.17 0.32 -9.39
N ASP A 81 5.85 0.25 -9.19
CA ASP A 81 4.92 1.35 -9.47
C ASP A 81 5.23 2.62 -8.66
N ALA A 82 5.65 2.46 -7.40
CA ALA A 82 6.03 3.59 -6.56
C ALA A 82 7.26 4.34 -7.07
N TYR A 83 8.19 3.64 -7.68
CA TYR A 83 9.36 4.25 -8.35
C TYR A 83 8.97 4.86 -9.70
N GLY A 84 8.17 4.15 -10.48
CA GLY A 84 7.83 4.42 -11.87
C GLY A 84 8.33 3.29 -12.76
N VAL A 85 7.41 2.55 -13.40
CA VAL A 85 7.78 1.33 -14.15
C VAL A 85 8.64 1.66 -15.35
N LYS A 86 8.30 2.71 -16.10
CA LYS A 86 9.03 3.10 -17.30
C LYS A 86 10.44 3.56 -16.96
N GLU A 87 10.57 4.47 -16.01
CA GLU A 87 11.84 5.01 -15.53
C GLU A 87 12.73 3.90 -14.94
N ALA A 88 12.12 2.96 -14.23
CA ALA A 88 12.85 1.80 -13.71
C ALA A 88 13.37 0.91 -14.83
N VAL A 89 12.56 0.63 -15.86
CA VAL A 89 12.97 -0.20 -17.01
C VAL A 89 14.14 0.44 -17.76
N GLU A 90 14.06 1.73 -18.05
CA GLU A 90 15.15 2.47 -18.69
C GLU A 90 16.46 2.34 -17.89
N ARG A 91 16.41 2.57 -16.59
CA ARG A 91 17.58 2.47 -15.71
C ARG A 91 18.10 1.03 -15.55
N ILE A 92 17.21 0.03 -15.50
CA ILE A 92 17.57 -1.39 -15.43
C ILE A 92 18.36 -1.80 -16.69
N GLU A 93 17.92 -1.35 -17.86
CA GLU A 93 18.61 -1.61 -19.13
C GLU A 93 19.96 -0.87 -19.21
N GLU A 94 20.05 0.37 -18.73
CA GLU A 94 21.30 1.12 -18.60
C GLU A 94 22.29 0.43 -17.65
N ASP A 95 21.80 -0.19 -16.57
CA ASP A 95 22.60 -0.99 -15.64
C ASP A 95 23.04 -2.36 -16.22
N GLY A 96 22.60 -2.71 -17.44
CA GLY A 96 22.96 -3.92 -18.16
C GLY A 96 22.16 -5.17 -17.75
N PHE A 97 20.96 -5.01 -17.18
CA PHE A 97 20.07 -6.12 -16.87
C PHE A 97 18.99 -6.30 -17.95
N ASP A 98 18.60 -7.55 -18.17
CA ASP A 98 17.50 -7.88 -19.07
C ASP A 98 16.16 -7.72 -18.37
N VAL A 99 15.28 -6.89 -18.93
CA VAL A 99 13.90 -6.72 -18.46
C VAL A 99 13.02 -7.84 -19.02
N PRO A 100 12.18 -8.49 -18.18
CA PRO A 100 11.27 -9.55 -18.61
C PRO A 100 10.33 -9.13 -19.75
N ALA A 101 10.09 -10.05 -20.69
CA ALA A 101 9.30 -9.79 -21.89
C ALA A 101 7.87 -9.31 -21.58
N ASN A 102 7.23 -9.88 -20.55
CA ASN A 102 5.89 -9.49 -20.11
C ASN A 102 5.80 -8.02 -19.67
N VAL A 103 6.85 -7.47 -19.04
CA VAL A 103 6.93 -6.05 -18.68
C VAL A 103 7.15 -5.18 -19.93
N LYS A 104 8.05 -5.59 -20.82
CA LYS A 104 8.27 -4.87 -22.09
C LYS A 104 6.99 -4.82 -22.95
N GLU A 105 6.25 -5.91 -23.03
CA GLU A 105 4.97 -5.98 -23.74
C GLU A 105 3.91 -5.06 -23.10
N MET A 106 3.84 -5.00 -21.77
CA MET A 106 2.96 -4.08 -21.05
C MET A 106 3.24 -2.63 -21.44
N LEU A 107 4.51 -2.22 -21.40
CA LEU A 107 4.94 -0.87 -21.79
C LEU A 107 4.70 -0.58 -23.26
N ALA A 108 4.95 -1.54 -24.17
CA ALA A 108 4.72 -1.40 -25.60
C ALA A 108 3.23 -1.19 -25.95
N LYS A 109 2.31 -1.70 -25.10
CA LYS A 109 0.87 -1.43 -25.20
C LYS A 109 0.45 -0.09 -24.57
N GLY A 110 1.39 0.72 -24.12
CA GLY A 110 1.13 2.04 -23.52
C GLY A 110 0.72 1.99 -22.04
N ASN A 111 0.83 0.83 -21.39
CA ASN A 111 0.53 0.69 -19.96
C ASN A 111 1.80 0.91 -19.14
N THR A 112 1.78 1.90 -18.24
CA THR A 112 2.96 2.36 -17.49
C THR A 112 2.90 2.06 -16.00
N SER A 113 1.92 1.28 -15.54
CA SER A 113 1.77 0.86 -14.15
C SER A 113 1.20 -0.54 -14.04
N PHE A 114 1.56 -1.26 -13.00
CA PHE A 114 1.00 -2.58 -12.69
C PHE A 114 -0.36 -2.48 -12.02
N TYR A 115 -0.55 -1.45 -11.21
CA TYR A 115 -1.82 -1.17 -10.53
C TYR A 115 -2.36 0.20 -10.92
N LYS A 116 -3.68 0.33 -10.93
CA LYS A 116 -4.36 1.61 -11.07
C LYS A 116 -5.63 1.65 -10.23
N LEU A 117 -5.99 2.84 -9.80
CA LEU A 117 -7.23 3.10 -9.07
C LEU A 117 -8.16 3.92 -9.97
N GLU A 118 -9.34 3.39 -10.29
CA GLU A 118 -10.36 4.09 -11.07
C GLU A 118 -11.70 4.03 -10.35
N ASN A 119 -12.29 5.18 -10.06
CA ASN A 119 -13.58 5.28 -9.35
C ASN A 119 -13.63 4.49 -8.03
N GLY A 120 -12.53 4.49 -7.27
CA GLY A 120 -12.42 3.73 -6.00
C GLY A 120 -12.23 2.22 -6.17
N ILE A 121 -12.12 1.72 -7.41
CA ILE A 121 -11.89 0.31 -7.71
C ILE A 121 -10.43 0.13 -8.10
N GLN A 122 -9.74 -0.78 -7.41
CA GLN A 122 -8.37 -1.14 -7.73
C GLN A 122 -8.33 -2.17 -8.87
N TYR A 123 -7.47 -1.93 -9.85
CA TYR A 123 -7.18 -2.83 -10.96
C TYR A 123 -5.71 -3.21 -10.95
N PHE A 124 -5.41 -4.38 -11.47
CA PHE A 124 -4.05 -4.87 -11.70
C PHE A 124 -3.86 -5.25 -13.18
N TYR A 125 -2.65 -5.12 -13.67
CA TYR A 125 -2.31 -5.56 -15.03
C TYR A 125 -2.12 -7.07 -15.05
N ASP A 126 -2.96 -7.75 -15.80
CA ASP A 126 -2.88 -9.20 -15.99
C ASP A 126 -2.06 -9.51 -17.25
N PHE A 127 -0.87 -10.06 -17.04
CA PHE A 127 0.04 -10.39 -18.14
C PHE A 127 -0.55 -11.40 -19.12
N ALA A 128 -1.35 -12.35 -18.65
CA ALA A 128 -1.95 -13.38 -19.50
C ALA A 128 -2.95 -12.81 -20.52
N SER A 129 -3.79 -11.86 -20.13
CA SER A 129 -4.74 -11.19 -21.04
C SER A 129 -4.18 -9.92 -21.65
N GLY A 130 -3.07 -9.38 -21.14
CA GLY A 130 -2.49 -8.13 -21.58
C GLY A 130 -3.38 -6.91 -21.33
N SER A 131 -4.19 -6.94 -20.28
CA SER A 131 -5.17 -5.91 -19.94
C SER A 131 -5.37 -5.79 -18.41
N TYR A 132 -5.98 -4.68 -17.99
CA TYR A 132 -6.31 -4.50 -16.58
C TYR A 132 -7.55 -5.30 -16.18
N LYS A 133 -7.45 -5.99 -15.05
CA LYS A 133 -8.55 -6.69 -14.38
C LYS A 133 -8.79 -6.09 -13.00
N LYS A 134 -10.02 -6.18 -12.50
CA LYS A 134 -10.32 -5.76 -11.11
C LYS A 134 -9.58 -6.67 -10.14
N VAL A 135 -8.98 -6.06 -9.11
CA VAL A 135 -8.45 -6.82 -7.98
C VAL A 135 -9.60 -7.58 -7.31
N PRO A 136 -9.51 -8.90 -7.15
CA PRO A 136 -10.55 -9.66 -6.48
C PRO A 136 -10.72 -9.19 -5.04
N VAL A 137 -11.91 -8.71 -4.71
CA VAL A 137 -12.27 -8.38 -3.32
C VAL A 137 -13.14 -9.51 -2.80
N SER A 138 -12.78 -10.07 -1.66
CA SER A 138 -13.63 -11.04 -1.00
C SER A 138 -14.96 -10.39 -0.64
N LYS A 139 -16.08 -11.07 -0.93
CA LYS A 139 -17.41 -10.59 -0.54
C LYS A 139 -17.59 -10.43 0.97
N ASN A 140 -16.70 -11.06 1.74
CA ASN A 140 -16.70 -11.02 3.21
C ASN A 140 -15.69 -10.00 3.77
N MET A 141 -15.06 -9.19 2.92
CA MET A 141 -14.16 -8.12 3.34
C MET A 141 -14.79 -6.76 3.04
N VAL A 142 -14.82 -5.91 4.06
CA VAL A 142 -15.19 -4.50 3.91
C VAL A 142 -13.90 -3.69 3.97
N SER A 143 -13.68 -2.84 2.98
CA SER A 143 -12.58 -1.87 3.00
C SER A 143 -13.08 -0.54 3.58
N ILE A 144 -12.49 -0.13 4.70
CA ILE A 144 -12.76 1.17 5.33
C ILE A 144 -12.34 2.30 4.38
N ALA A 145 -11.20 2.14 3.72
CA ALA A 145 -10.72 3.13 2.74
C ALA A 145 -11.71 3.33 1.58
N ALA A 146 -12.29 2.24 1.06
CA ALA A 146 -13.31 2.32 0.02
C ALA A 146 -14.61 2.97 0.53
N ALA A 147 -15.04 2.67 1.76
CA ALA A 147 -16.21 3.28 2.37
C ALA A 147 -16.01 4.80 2.55
N LYS A 148 -14.83 5.22 3.05
CA LYS A 148 -14.47 6.64 3.15
C LYS A 148 -14.47 7.34 1.78
N GLY A 149 -13.89 6.71 0.76
CA GLY A 149 -13.88 7.22 -0.62
C GLY A 149 -15.29 7.39 -1.21
N ASN A 150 -16.28 6.67 -0.69
CA ASN A 150 -17.69 6.77 -1.05
C ASN A 150 -18.50 7.70 -0.11
N ASN A 151 -17.83 8.57 0.65
CA ASN A 151 -18.45 9.53 1.59
C ASN A 151 -19.29 8.88 2.70
N LYS A 152 -18.86 7.71 3.19
CA LYS A 152 -19.53 6.96 4.26
C LYS A 152 -19.01 7.33 5.67
N THR A 153 -18.15 8.33 5.80
CA THR A 153 -17.70 8.85 7.08
C THR A 153 -18.81 9.64 7.75
N VAL A 154 -19.14 9.28 9.00
CA VAL A 154 -20.23 9.86 9.78
C VAL A 154 -19.71 10.87 10.80
N LEU A 155 -18.67 10.47 11.53
CA LEU A 155 -17.97 11.30 12.52
C LEU A 155 -16.48 11.20 12.24
N GLU A 156 -15.74 12.28 12.46
CA GLU A 156 -14.31 12.30 12.26
C GLU A 156 -13.63 13.42 13.06
N ASN A 157 -12.48 13.09 13.62
CA ASN A 157 -11.47 14.07 14.05
C ASN A 157 -10.08 13.64 13.54
N LYS A 158 -9.02 14.28 13.99
CA LYS A 158 -7.65 13.96 13.53
C LYS A 158 -7.13 12.60 14.00
N SER A 159 -7.80 11.90 14.91
CA SER A 159 -7.33 10.67 15.53
C SER A 159 -8.25 9.47 15.34
N ALA A 160 -9.53 9.69 14.98
CA ALA A 160 -10.50 8.62 14.78
C ALA A 160 -11.61 9.03 13.80
N SER A 161 -12.24 8.04 13.17
CA SER A 161 -13.41 8.21 12.29
C SER A 161 -14.43 7.12 12.55
N LEU A 162 -15.72 7.48 12.52
CA LEU A 162 -16.84 6.54 12.46
C LEU A 162 -17.29 6.41 11.01
N VAL A 163 -17.27 5.21 10.46
CA VAL A 163 -17.56 4.92 9.05
C VAL A 163 -18.70 3.93 8.93
N ASP A 164 -19.72 4.24 8.14
CA ASP A 164 -20.78 3.30 7.75
C ASP A 164 -20.18 2.23 6.82
N ILE A 165 -20.17 0.99 7.28
CA ILE A 165 -19.64 -0.16 6.52
C ILE A 165 -20.74 -1.03 5.91
N GLY A 166 -21.98 -0.60 5.98
CA GLY A 166 -23.17 -1.28 5.46
C GLY A 166 -23.91 -2.10 6.49
N ASP A 167 -25.10 -2.56 6.12
CA ASP A 167 -25.98 -3.38 6.95
C ASP A 167 -26.27 -2.79 8.35
N ASP A 168 -26.35 -1.45 8.44
CA ASP A 168 -26.51 -0.68 9.68
C ASP A 168 -25.40 -0.93 10.72
N VAL A 169 -24.21 -1.41 10.26
CA VAL A 169 -23.01 -1.60 11.06
C VAL A 169 -22.04 -0.46 10.79
N PHE A 170 -21.44 0.05 11.86
CA PHE A 170 -20.46 1.14 11.80
C PHE A 170 -19.10 0.66 12.27
N CYS A 171 -18.06 1.19 11.65
CA CYS A 171 -16.68 0.92 12.04
C CYS A 171 -16.05 2.18 12.63
N LEU A 172 -15.55 2.07 13.86
CA LEU A 172 -14.70 3.08 14.47
C LEU A 172 -13.25 2.74 14.16
N GLU A 173 -12.62 3.56 13.32
CA GLU A 173 -11.23 3.44 12.91
C GLU A 173 -10.37 4.46 13.64
N PHE A 174 -9.22 4.01 14.15
CA PHE A 174 -8.19 4.88 14.72
C PHE A 174 -7.11 5.14 13.71
N HIS A 175 -6.71 6.41 13.56
CA HIS A 175 -5.63 6.83 12.64
C HIS A 175 -4.65 7.82 13.31
N SER A 176 -4.55 7.75 14.64
CA SER A 176 -3.47 8.37 15.39
C SER A 176 -2.11 7.69 15.08
N LYS A 177 -1.00 8.33 15.42
CA LYS A 177 0.31 7.72 15.24
C LYS A 177 0.40 6.38 16.00
N MET A 178 0.69 5.29 15.27
CA MET A 178 0.73 3.90 15.75
C MET A 178 -0.61 3.43 16.37
N ASN A 179 -1.71 4.04 15.97
CA ASN A 179 -3.05 3.80 16.53
C ASN A 179 -3.08 3.90 18.08
N ALA A 180 -2.24 4.79 18.64
CA ALA A 180 -2.16 5.00 20.06
C ALA A 180 -3.43 5.69 20.57
N LEU A 181 -4.02 5.14 21.63
CA LEU A 181 -5.21 5.70 22.27
C LEU A 181 -4.90 7.05 22.88
N ASN A 182 -5.71 8.06 22.60
CA ASN A 182 -5.62 9.42 23.11
C ASN A 182 -7.02 9.99 23.42
N LEU A 183 -7.08 11.18 24.00
CA LEU A 183 -8.35 11.81 24.37
C LEU A 183 -9.29 12.02 23.17
N GLU A 184 -8.75 12.36 22.00
CA GLU A 184 -9.53 12.59 20.78
C GLU A 184 -10.22 11.31 20.30
N ILE A 185 -9.58 10.13 20.45
CA ILE A 185 -10.21 8.84 20.16
C ILE A 185 -11.36 8.59 21.12
N PHE A 186 -11.20 8.87 22.42
CA PHE A 186 -12.27 8.69 23.39
C PHE A 186 -13.45 9.64 23.19
N GLU A 187 -13.21 10.85 22.70
CA GLU A 187 -14.27 11.78 22.31
C GLU A 187 -15.13 11.21 21.19
N VAL A 188 -14.50 10.83 20.05
CA VAL A 188 -15.24 10.22 18.93
C VAL A 188 -15.87 8.89 19.34
N PHE A 189 -15.22 8.11 20.20
CA PHE A 189 -15.78 6.84 20.69
C PHE A 189 -17.09 7.06 21.47
N GLY A 190 -17.14 8.06 22.35
CA GLY A 190 -18.37 8.42 23.07
C GLY A 190 -19.49 8.84 22.12
N GLU A 191 -19.19 9.75 21.19
CA GLU A 191 -20.15 10.19 20.16
C GLU A 191 -20.61 9.03 19.24
N ALA A 192 -19.70 8.11 18.92
CA ALA A 192 -19.98 6.93 18.09
C ALA A 192 -20.97 5.98 18.80
N LEU A 193 -20.82 5.76 20.11
CA LEU A 193 -21.76 4.95 20.87
C LEU A 193 -23.17 5.54 20.84
N ASP A 194 -23.28 6.86 21.08
CA ASP A 194 -24.56 7.57 21.05
C ASP A 194 -25.20 7.58 19.67
N TYR A 195 -24.36 7.64 18.61
CA TYR A 195 -24.83 7.62 17.22
C TYR A 195 -25.33 6.23 16.83
N VAL A 196 -24.54 5.19 17.12
CA VAL A 196 -24.86 3.81 16.74
C VAL A 196 -26.08 3.29 17.49
N ASP A 197 -26.25 3.67 18.77
CA ASP A 197 -27.45 3.31 19.53
C ASP A 197 -28.75 3.78 18.89
N LYS A 198 -28.69 4.90 18.16
CA LYS A 198 -29.86 5.49 17.47
C LYS A 198 -30.03 5.08 16.02
N ASN A 199 -28.93 4.76 15.34
CA ASN A 199 -28.90 4.67 13.88
C ASN A 199 -28.35 3.34 13.35
N GLY A 200 -27.86 2.44 14.23
CA GLY A 200 -27.22 1.21 13.80
C GLY A 200 -27.60 0.00 14.63
N VAL A 201 -27.10 -1.15 14.21
CA VAL A 201 -27.28 -2.44 14.89
C VAL A 201 -25.99 -2.95 15.51
N GLY A 202 -24.83 -2.33 15.17
CA GLY A 202 -23.54 -2.76 15.69
C GLY A 202 -22.41 -1.77 15.44
N LEU A 203 -21.43 -1.79 16.35
CA LEU A 203 -20.18 -1.06 16.25
C LEU A 203 -19.02 -2.03 16.25
N VAL A 204 -18.14 -1.89 15.26
CA VAL A 204 -16.87 -2.62 15.14
C VAL A 204 -15.72 -1.65 15.37
N ILE A 205 -14.70 -2.07 16.10
CA ILE A 205 -13.43 -1.35 16.14
C ILE A 205 -12.49 -2.05 15.17
N GLY A 206 -12.04 -1.32 14.13
CA GLY A 206 -11.21 -1.87 13.08
C GLY A 206 -10.30 -0.83 12.46
N ASN A 207 -9.05 -1.20 12.20
CA ASN A 207 -8.03 -0.28 11.69
C ASN A 207 -7.44 -0.81 10.38
N GLU A 208 -7.51 0.00 9.32
CA GLU A 208 -6.74 -0.21 8.08
C GLU A 208 -5.58 0.81 7.98
N ALA A 209 -5.70 1.95 8.64
CA ALA A 209 -4.72 3.04 8.62
C ALA A 209 -3.61 2.89 9.68
N GLY A 210 -2.60 3.74 9.59
CA GLY A 210 -1.57 3.89 10.61
C GLY A 210 -0.42 2.89 10.56
N GLY A 211 -0.29 2.09 9.47
CA GLY A 211 0.80 1.14 9.27
C GLY A 211 0.76 -0.09 10.21
N MET A 212 -0.33 -0.25 10.97
CA MET A 212 -0.60 -1.40 11.85
C MET A 212 -2.07 -1.81 11.71
N PRO A 213 -2.47 -2.41 10.57
CA PRO A 213 -3.85 -2.84 10.36
C PRO A 213 -4.31 -3.80 11.47
N GLY A 214 -5.52 -3.58 11.97
CA GLY A 214 -6.13 -4.42 12.99
C GLY A 214 -5.56 -4.27 14.40
N ALA A 215 -4.55 -3.41 14.60
CA ALA A 215 -3.92 -3.22 15.93
C ALA A 215 -4.15 -1.81 16.48
N PHE A 216 -4.08 -1.69 17.79
CA PHE A 216 -4.01 -0.41 18.49
C PHE A 216 -3.11 -0.54 19.73
N SER A 217 -2.59 0.58 20.21
CA SER A 217 -1.69 0.65 21.35
C SER A 217 -2.33 1.45 22.47
N ALA A 218 -2.14 1.01 23.70
CA ALA A 218 -2.60 1.74 24.89
C ALA A 218 -1.77 3.01 25.22
N GLY A 219 -0.71 3.26 24.44
CA GLY A 219 0.19 4.39 24.64
C GLY A 219 1.42 4.04 25.43
#